data_ce7000e093eb5d39371d56ea13baea6d
#
_entry.id   ce7000e093eb5d39371d56ea13baea6d
#
_cell.length_a   1.000
_cell.length_b   1.000
_cell.length_c   1.000
_cell.angle_alpha   90.00
_cell.angle_beta   90.00
_cell.angle_gamma   90.00
#
_symmetry.space_group_name_H-M   'P 1'
#
loop_
_entity.id
_entity.type
_entity.pdbx_description
1 polymer ?
#
loop_
_entity_poly.entity_id
_entity_poly.type
_entity_poly.pdbx_seq_one_letter_code
_entity_poly.pdbx_strand_id
1 'polypeptide(L)'
;IRKDLVFRXSWGLDKIVNWEAPEILEKYCGYGFLSDHDGNPILMSLLGNTDVEGMLRSVQSKDYIKFSLAAIEKGITLCRERALQTGRPFEQMMLVFDLDHISSAHYSSKQFASSFTTLVLLFQEHFPLVLRKILVIRAPEMGRIAFNSMTPFLSNAIKSMIEMPSEEGWQSALSKYVNLDAWPVHWGGRMMDPNGDPKCPSKIRYG
;
A
#
# COMPACT_ATOMS: atom_id res chain seq x y z
N ILE A 1 13.93 -0.83 -20.97
CA ILE A 1 14.40 0.52 -20.58
C ILE A 1 13.57 1.60 -21.27
N ARG A 2 13.39 1.53 -22.62
CA ARG A 2 12.65 2.57 -23.32
C ARG A 2 11.18 2.64 -22.86
N LYS A 3 10.54 1.47 -22.69
CA LYS A 3 9.16 1.44 -22.23
C LYS A 3 9.02 2.08 -20.84
N ASP A 4 10.01 1.85 -20.00
CA ASP A 4 9.96 2.41 -18.65
C ASP A 4 10.11 3.92 -18.67
N LEU A 5 10.98 4.43 -19.55
CA LEU A 5 11.14 5.88 -19.68
C LEU A 5 9.85 6.52 -20.18
N VAL A 6 9.21 5.92 -21.18
CA VAL A 6 7.94 6.43 -21.69
C VAL A 6 6.87 6.40 -20.61
N PHE A 7 6.82 5.30 -19.83
CA PHE A 7 5.89 5.19 -18.72
C PHE A 7 6.11 6.31 -17.71
N ARG A 8 7.36 6.50 -17.31
CA ARG A 8 7.66 7.54 -16.33
C ARG A 8 7.27 8.94 -16.78
N UNK A 9 7.39 9.11 -17.84
CA UNK A 9 7.08 10.25 -18.33
C UNK A 9 5.76 10.50 -18.42
N SER A 10 5.07 9.67 -19.01
CA SER A 10 3.62 9.84 -19.21
C SER A 10 2.89 10.05 -17.88
N TRP A 11 3.38 9.51 -16.78
CA TRP A 11 2.77 9.69 -15.47
C TRP A 11 3.42 10.80 -14.64
N GLY A 12 4.49 11.40 -15.15
CA GLY A 12 5.18 12.46 -14.43
C GLY A 12 5.85 11.98 -13.17
N LEU A 13 6.38 10.75 -13.18
CA LEU A 13 6.85 10.11 -11.96
C LEU A 13 8.07 10.79 -11.35
N ASP A 14 8.90 11.44 -12.16
CA ASP A 14 10.09 12.09 -11.61
C ASP A 14 9.75 13.28 -10.71
N LYS A 15 8.54 13.81 -10.85
CA LYS A 15 8.08 14.93 -10.03
C LYS A 15 6.87 14.58 -9.18
N ILE A 16 6.48 13.31 -9.18
CA ILE A 16 5.21 12.91 -8.56
C ILE A 16 5.24 13.05 -7.04
N VAL A 17 6.44 12.98 -6.44
CA VAL A 17 6.56 13.12 -4.99
C VAL A 17 6.10 14.50 -4.54
N ASN A 18 6.24 15.50 -5.43
CA ASN A 18 5.81 16.87 -5.15
C ASN A 18 4.43 17.18 -5.74
N TRP A 19 3.79 16.21 -6.38
CA TRP A 19 2.46 16.38 -6.95
C TRP A 19 1.44 16.51 -5.83
N GLU A 20 0.61 17.50 -5.94
CA GLU A 20 -0.48 17.69 -4.98
C GLU A 20 -1.71 16.93 -5.49
N ALA A 21 -1.96 15.79 -4.88
CA ALA A 21 -3.11 14.97 -5.25
C ALA A 21 -4.41 15.71 -4.93
N PRO A 22 -5.48 15.43 -5.69
CA PRO A 22 -6.78 15.96 -5.29
C PRO A 22 -7.08 15.61 -3.84
N GLU A 23 -7.51 16.61 -3.09
CA GLU A 23 -7.79 16.44 -1.66
C GLU A 23 -8.77 15.30 -1.41
N ILE A 24 -9.69 15.11 -2.35
CA ILE A 24 -10.72 14.09 -2.23
C ILE A 24 -10.10 12.68 -2.20
N LEU A 25 -9.00 12.44 -2.91
CA LEU A 25 -8.34 11.14 -2.86
C LEU A 25 -7.72 10.89 -1.49
N GLU A 26 -7.15 11.93 -0.90
CA GLU A 26 -6.60 11.80 0.46
C GLU A 26 -7.71 11.52 1.48
N LYS A 27 -8.92 12.01 1.17
CA LYS A 27 -10.07 11.77 2.04
C LYS A 27 -10.59 10.35 1.94
N TYR A 28 -10.56 9.76 0.73
CA TYR A 28 -11.17 8.44 0.52
C TYR A 28 -10.18 7.29 0.54
N CYS A 29 -8.88 7.55 0.46
CA CYS A 29 -7.86 6.51 0.39
C CYS A 29 -6.85 6.71 1.50
N GLY A 30 -6.81 5.78 2.46
CA GLY A 30 -5.90 5.87 3.58
C GLY A 30 -4.60 5.12 3.33
N TYR A 31 -3.49 5.71 3.74
CA TYR A 31 -2.21 5.03 3.72
C TYR A 31 -1.20 5.79 4.56
N GLY A 32 -0.06 5.16 4.77
CA GLY A 32 1.06 5.82 5.43
C GLY A 32 2.27 4.92 5.43
N PHE A 33 3.35 5.41 6.02
CA PHE A 33 4.59 4.66 6.08
C PHE A 33 4.96 4.40 7.54
N LEU A 34 5.32 3.13 7.80
CA LEU A 34 5.83 2.70 9.08
C LEU A 34 7.15 2.00 8.83
N SER A 35 7.73 1.37 9.84
CA SER A 35 9.05 0.75 9.70
C SER A 35 9.02 -0.71 10.09
N ASP A 36 9.85 -1.51 9.43
CA ASP A 36 10.10 -2.87 9.87
C ASP A 36 11.10 -2.86 11.03
N HIS A 37 11.47 -4.05 11.54
CA HIS A 37 12.33 -4.12 12.72
C HIS A 37 13.77 -3.64 12.43
N ASP A 38 14.15 -3.49 11.17
CA ASP A 38 15.46 -2.94 10.81
C ASP A 38 15.39 -1.45 10.46
N GLY A 39 14.21 -0.85 10.55
CA GLY A 39 14.02 0.56 10.22
C GLY A 39 13.72 0.84 8.77
N ASN A 40 13.53 -0.19 7.95
CA ASN A 40 13.22 0.00 6.54
C ASN A 40 11.74 0.34 6.35
N PRO A 41 11.38 1.14 5.35
CA PRO A 41 10.00 1.56 5.17
C PRO A 41 9.05 0.40 4.86
N ILE A 42 7.86 0.50 5.43
CA ILE A 42 6.72 -0.34 5.09
C ILE A 42 5.60 0.58 4.65
N LEU A 43 5.06 0.33 3.46
CA LEU A 43 3.88 1.05 2.99
C LEU A 43 2.64 0.32 3.52
N MET A 44 1.88 1.02 4.37
CA MET A 44 0.63 0.50 4.89
C MET A 44 -0.52 1.07 4.06
N SER A 45 -1.24 0.21 3.37
CA SER A 45 -2.38 0.61 2.53
C SER A 45 -3.67 0.16 3.22
N LEU A 46 -4.54 1.12 3.53
CA LEU A 46 -5.82 0.84 4.17
C LEU A 46 -6.87 0.58 3.10
N LEU A 47 -6.65 -0.47 2.32
CA LEU A 47 -7.49 -0.77 1.16
C LEU A 47 -8.94 -1.02 1.56
N GLY A 48 -9.16 -1.73 2.67
CA GLY A 48 -10.52 -1.99 3.13
C GLY A 48 -11.27 -0.73 3.54
N ASN A 49 -10.54 0.30 3.93
CA ASN A 49 -11.14 1.54 4.38
C ASN A 49 -11.40 2.54 3.25
N THR A 50 -11.06 2.18 2.01
CA THR A 50 -11.33 3.04 0.87
C THR A 50 -12.82 3.16 0.63
N ASP A 51 -13.33 4.38 0.55
CA ASP A 51 -14.74 4.61 0.18
C ASP A 51 -14.84 4.56 -1.34
N VAL A 52 -15.05 3.34 -1.87
CA VAL A 52 -15.03 3.11 -3.30
C VAL A 52 -16.11 3.91 -4.00
N GLU A 53 -17.34 3.90 -3.46
CA GLU A 53 -18.45 4.61 -4.10
C GLU A 53 -18.23 6.13 -4.09
N GLY A 54 -17.80 6.67 -2.95
CA GLY A 54 -17.53 8.09 -2.86
C GLY A 54 -16.41 8.53 -3.78
N MET A 55 -15.34 7.71 -3.83
CA MET A 55 -14.21 8.03 -4.68
C MET A 55 -14.60 8.02 -6.16
N LEU A 56 -15.34 7.00 -6.60
CA LEU A 56 -15.68 6.86 -8.01
C LEU A 56 -16.64 7.94 -8.48
N ARG A 57 -17.42 8.54 -7.58
CA ARG A 57 -18.27 9.67 -7.94
C ARG A 57 -17.48 10.98 -8.05
N SER A 58 -16.27 11.01 -7.53
CA SER A 58 -15.55 12.27 -7.34
C SER A 58 -14.31 12.42 -8.20
N VAL A 59 -13.67 11.32 -8.60
CA VAL A 59 -12.43 11.39 -9.37
C VAL A 59 -12.45 10.35 -10.48
N GLN A 60 -11.55 10.55 -11.46
CA GLN A 60 -11.39 9.60 -12.55
C GLN A 60 -10.47 8.46 -12.11
N SER A 61 -10.62 7.32 -12.79
CA SER A 61 -9.77 6.15 -12.48
C SER A 61 -8.28 6.47 -12.57
N LYS A 62 -7.90 7.30 -13.55
CA LYS A 62 -6.49 7.66 -13.71
C LYS A 62 -5.96 8.43 -12.49
N ASP A 63 -6.81 9.18 -11.81
CA ASP A 63 -6.37 9.91 -10.62
C ASP A 63 -6.08 8.94 -9.48
N TYR A 64 -6.90 7.91 -9.33
CA TYR A 64 -6.66 6.88 -8.32
C TYR A 64 -5.36 6.13 -8.62
N ILE A 65 -5.15 5.79 -9.89
CA ILE A 65 -3.93 5.10 -10.28
C ILE A 65 -2.70 5.98 -10.01
N LYS A 66 -2.77 7.25 -10.39
CA LYS A 66 -1.66 8.17 -10.16
C LYS A 66 -1.38 8.35 -8.67
N PHE A 67 -2.44 8.46 -7.86
CA PHE A 67 -2.31 8.57 -6.42
C PHE A 67 -1.56 7.35 -5.85
N SER A 68 -1.91 6.16 -6.33
CA SER A 68 -1.25 4.93 -5.88
C SER A 68 0.21 4.86 -6.33
N LEU A 69 0.48 5.28 -7.57
CA LEU A 69 1.86 5.34 -8.05
C LEU A 69 2.67 6.36 -7.25
N ALA A 70 2.04 7.46 -6.84
CA ALA A 70 2.71 8.45 -6.00
C ALA A 70 3.11 7.86 -4.65
N ALA A 71 2.24 7.04 -4.05
CA ALA A 71 2.57 6.38 -2.79
C ALA A 71 3.77 5.45 -2.96
N ILE A 72 3.81 4.71 -4.06
CA ILE A 72 4.92 3.81 -4.36
C ILE A 72 6.21 4.61 -4.53
N GLU A 73 6.18 5.72 -5.28
CA GLU A 73 7.37 6.54 -5.49
C GLU A 73 7.86 7.18 -4.19
N LYS A 74 6.94 7.58 -3.31
CA LYS A 74 7.33 8.07 -1.98
C LYS A 74 8.05 6.98 -1.19
N GLY A 75 7.56 5.74 -1.27
CA GLY A 75 8.21 4.63 -0.62
C GLY A 75 9.62 4.40 -1.14
N ILE A 76 9.79 4.46 -2.46
CA ILE A 76 11.09 4.30 -3.09
C ILE A 76 12.04 5.41 -2.60
N THR A 77 11.54 6.64 -2.53
CA THR A 77 12.33 7.76 -2.03
C THR A 77 12.79 7.53 -0.60
N LEU A 78 11.88 7.03 0.25
CA LEU A 78 12.24 6.73 1.64
C LEU A 78 13.29 5.63 1.72
N CYS A 79 13.19 4.62 0.86
CA CYS A 79 14.19 3.55 0.83
C CYS A 79 15.54 4.09 0.41
N ARG A 80 15.58 5.00 -0.57
CA ARG A 80 16.84 5.61 -1.01
C ARG A 80 17.44 6.48 0.09
N GLU A 81 16.60 7.25 0.77
CA GLU A 81 17.08 8.07 1.89
C GLU A 81 17.64 7.20 2.99
N ARG A 82 16.99 6.08 3.27
CA ARG A 82 17.46 5.16 4.28
C ARG A 82 18.83 4.59 3.90
N ALA A 83 18.99 4.21 2.64
CA ALA A 83 20.26 3.70 2.14
C ALA A 83 21.38 4.73 2.31
N LEU A 84 21.08 5.99 2.00
CA LEU A 84 22.07 7.05 2.17
C LEU A 84 22.41 7.28 3.63
N GLN A 85 21.41 7.27 4.51
CA GLN A 85 21.62 7.51 5.94
C GLN A 85 22.44 6.41 6.60
N THR A 86 22.20 5.16 6.21
CA THR A 86 22.85 4.03 6.85
C THR A 86 24.14 3.59 6.16
N GLY A 87 24.39 4.05 4.94
CA GLY A 87 25.50 3.57 4.14
C GLY A 87 25.33 2.16 3.62
N ARG A 88 24.14 1.59 3.74
CA ARG A 88 23.84 0.25 3.29
C ARG A 88 23.21 0.28 1.91
N PRO A 89 23.23 -0.85 1.17
CA PRO A 89 22.55 -0.89 -0.12
C PRO A 89 21.05 -0.67 0.03
N PHE A 90 20.44 -0.24 -1.07
CA PHE A 90 18.98 -0.08 -1.14
C PHE A 90 18.30 -1.39 -0.76
N GLU A 91 17.34 -1.29 0.16
CA GLU A 91 16.54 -2.44 0.57
C GLU A 91 15.16 -2.34 -0.07
N GLN A 92 14.63 -3.49 -0.47
CA GLN A 92 13.29 -3.54 -1.01
C GLN A 92 12.26 -3.28 0.09
N MET A 93 11.13 -2.71 -0.32
CA MET A 93 10.08 -2.30 0.60
C MET A 93 9.08 -3.41 0.84
N MET A 94 8.45 -3.41 2.00
CA MET A 94 7.32 -4.27 2.30
C MET A 94 6.03 -3.48 2.13
N LEU A 95 4.99 -4.16 1.64
CA LEU A 95 3.66 -3.58 1.49
C LEU A 95 2.70 -4.36 2.37
N VAL A 96 1.90 -3.64 3.16
CA VAL A 96 0.84 -4.26 3.97
C VAL A 96 -0.50 -3.72 3.49
N PHE A 97 -1.41 -4.62 3.11
CA PHE A 97 -2.80 -4.27 2.84
C PHE A 97 -3.65 -4.62 4.06
N ASP A 98 -4.35 -3.63 4.57
CA ASP A 98 -5.32 -3.86 5.65
C ASP A 98 -6.71 -3.90 5.02
N LEU A 99 -7.35 -5.05 5.09
CA LEU A 99 -8.67 -5.24 4.47
C LEU A 99 -9.82 -5.10 5.46
N ASP A 100 -9.55 -4.62 6.66
CA ASP A 100 -10.62 -4.33 7.60
C ASP A 100 -11.59 -3.31 6.98
N HIS A 101 -12.87 -3.51 7.18
CA HIS A 101 -13.95 -2.67 6.64
C HIS A 101 -14.17 -2.84 5.13
N ILE A 102 -13.55 -3.84 4.50
CA ILE A 102 -13.81 -4.05 3.07
C ILE A 102 -15.32 -4.29 2.87
N SER A 103 -15.85 -3.70 1.80
CA SER A 103 -17.29 -3.74 1.54
C SER A 103 -17.55 -4.39 0.19
N SER A 104 -18.84 -4.63 -0.09
CA SER A 104 -19.21 -5.22 -1.37
C SER A 104 -18.79 -4.35 -2.55
N ALA A 105 -18.72 -3.02 -2.36
CA ALA A 105 -18.32 -2.12 -3.43
C ALA A 105 -16.89 -2.40 -3.92
N HIS A 106 -16.03 -2.90 -3.04
CA HIS A 106 -14.64 -3.20 -3.43
C HIS A 106 -14.57 -4.29 -4.51
N TYR A 107 -15.48 -5.26 -4.47
CA TYR A 107 -15.40 -6.36 -5.41
C TYR A 107 -16.56 -6.42 -6.38
N SER A 108 -17.63 -5.65 -6.19
CA SER A 108 -18.72 -5.60 -7.15
C SER A 108 -18.59 -4.44 -8.14
N SER A 109 -17.79 -3.43 -7.82
CA SER A 109 -17.58 -2.30 -8.72
C SER A 109 -16.64 -2.70 -9.84
N LYS A 110 -17.16 -2.76 -11.07
CA LYS A 110 -16.31 -3.07 -12.22
C LYS A 110 -15.26 -1.99 -12.45
N GLN A 111 -15.62 -0.74 -12.21
CA GLN A 111 -14.69 0.37 -12.39
C GLN A 111 -13.54 0.29 -11.42
N PHE A 112 -13.81 -0.01 -10.15
CA PHE A 112 -12.74 -0.13 -9.17
C PHE A 112 -11.86 -1.35 -9.46
N ALA A 113 -12.48 -2.48 -9.81
CA ALA A 113 -11.72 -3.69 -10.13
C ALA A 113 -10.81 -3.45 -11.33
N SER A 114 -11.32 -2.76 -12.35
CA SER A 114 -10.51 -2.45 -13.52
C SER A 114 -9.34 -1.53 -13.17
N SER A 115 -9.59 -0.52 -12.35
CA SER A 115 -8.52 0.40 -11.93
C SER A 115 -7.45 -0.33 -11.13
N PHE A 116 -7.88 -1.18 -10.21
CA PHE A 116 -6.94 -1.90 -9.37
C PHE A 116 -6.12 -2.89 -10.21
N THR A 117 -6.77 -3.58 -11.16
CA THR A 117 -6.07 -4.50 -12.06
C THR A 117 -5.04 -3.75 -12.90
N THR A 118 -5.41 -2.59 -13.43
CA THR A 118 -4.48 -1.76 -14.20
C THR A 118 -3.27 -1.39 -13.34
N LEU A 119 -3.52 -0.98 -12.11
CA LEU A 119 -2.44 -0.62 -11.18
C LEU A 119 -1.50 -1.80 -10.95
N VAL A 120 -2.05 -2.99 -10.73
CA VAL A 120 -1.23 -4.18 -10.51
C VAL A 120 -0.36 -4.48 -11.72
N LEU A 121 -0.95 -4.40 -12.92
CA LEU A 121 -0.20 -4.68 -14.15
C LEU A 121 0.91 -3.65 -14.36
N LEU A 122 0.62 -2.38 -14.13
CA LEU A 122 1.64 -1.34 -14.25
C LEU A 122 2.76 -1.56 -13.24
N PHE A 123 2.40 -1.93 -12.02
CA PHE A 123 3.39 -2.16 -10.99
C PHE A 123 4.32 -3.31 -11.38
N GLN A 124 3.76 -4.41 -11.85
CA GLN A 124 4.56 -5.57 -12.23
C GLN A 124 5.52 -5.25 -13.38
N GLU A 125 5.06 -4.45 -14.34
CA GLU A 125 5.86 -4.16 -15.51
C GLU A 125 6.97 -3.16 -15.21
N HIS A 126 6.71 -2.15 -14.37
CA HIS A 126 7.59 -1.00 -14.26
C HIS A 126 8.30 -0.86 -12.91
N PHE A 127 7.93 -1.67 -11.92
CA PHE A 127 8.55 -1.61 -10.58
C PHE A 127 8.95 -3.02 -10.09
N PRO A 128 9.68 -3.80 -10.92
CA PRO A 128 9.85 -5.21 -10.58
C PRO A 128 10.70 -5.49 -9.35
N LEU A 129 11.52 -4.54 -8.92
CA LEU A 129 12.47 -4.77 -7.83
C LEU A 129 12.16 -3.91 -6.60
N VAL A 130 10.94 -3.40 -6.48
CA VAL A 130 10.61 -2.47 -5.40
C VAL A 130 10.14 -3.20 -4.14
N LEU A 131 9.39 -4.29 -4.30
CA LEU A 131 8.82 -4.99 -3.15
C LEU A 131 9.53 -6.31 -2.88
N ARG A 132 9.64 -6.66 -1.59
CA ARG A 132 10.12 -7.98 -1.17
C ARG A 132 9.03 -8.82 -0.52
N LYS A 133 7.93 -8.21 -0.04
CA LYS A 133 6.89 -8.93 0.68
C LYS A 133 5.60 -8.15 0.61
N ILE A 134 4.49 -8.86 0.48
CA ILE A 134 3.15 -8.29 0.54
C ILE A 134 2.39 -9.06 1.61
N LEU A 135 1.99 -8.37 2.68
CA LEU A 135 1.24 -8.97 3.76
C LEU A 135 -0.18 -8.43 3.74
N VAL A 136 -1.17 -9.32 3.70
CA VAL A 136 -2.59 -8.93 3.66
C VAL A 136 -3.19 -9.31 5.00
N ILE A 137 -3.63 -8.30 5.76
CA ILE A 137 -4.12 -8.52 7.12
C ILE A 137 -5.58 -8.16 7.25
N ARG A 138 -6.23 -8.78 8.23
CA ARG A 138 -7.62 -8.54 8.62
C ARG A 138 -8.58 -8.76 7.45
N ALA A 139 -8.31 -9.78 6.63
CA ALA A 139 -9.13 -10.08 5.46
C ALA A 139 -10.29 -10.97 5.86
N PRO A 140 -11.53 -10.47 5.83
CA PRO A 140 -12.68 -11.35 6.00
C PRO A 140 -12.81 -12.28 4.80
N GLU A 141 -13.66 -13.28 4.90
CA GLU A 141 -13.73 -14.31 3.86
C GLU A 141 -14.01 -13.70 2.49
N MET A 142 -14.94 -12.75 2.40
CA MET A 142 -15.25 -12.12 1.11
C MET A 142 -14.06 -11.37 0.56
N GLY A 143 -13.29 -10.71 1.42
CA GLY A 143 -12.07 -10.03 1.01
C GLY A 143 -11.02 -11.00 0.51
N ARG A 144 -10.91 -12.17 1.16
CA ARG A 144 -9.97 -13.19 0.72
C ARG A 144 -10.34 -13.73 -0.66
N ILE A 145 -11.64 -13.94 -0.89
CA ILE A 145 -12.12 -14.39 -2.20
C ILE A 145 -11.82 -13.34 -3.26
N ALA A 146 -12.11 -12.08 -2.95
CA ALA A 146 -11.85 -10.99 -3.89
C ALA A 146 -10.36 -10.87 -4.19
N PHE A 147 -9.52 -10.97 -3.18
CA PHE A 147 -8.08 -10.88 -3.40
C PHE A 147 -7.58 -12.06 -4.23
N ASN A 148 -8.07 -13.25 -3.94
CA ASN A 148 -7.66 -14.43 -4.69
C ASN A 148 -8.11 -14.37 -6.14
N SER A 149 -9.17 -13.63 -6.45
CA SER A 149 -9.62 -13.47 -7.84
C SER A 149 -8.61 -12.69 -8.68
N MET A 150 -7.68 -12.00 -8.05
CA MET A 150 -6.61 -11.29 -8.76
C MET A 150 -5.48 -12.23 -9.18
N THR A 151 -5.45 -13.45 -8.67
CA THR A 151 -4.32 -14.37 -8.92
C THR A 151 -3.98 -14.54 -10.39
N PRO A 152 -4.97 -14.65 -11.31
CA PRO A 152 -4.61 -14.81 -12.73
C PRO A 152 -3.83 -13.65 -13.32
N PHE A 153 -3.89 -12.46 -12.71
CA PHE A 153 -3.19 -11.29 -13.21
C PHE A 153 -1.81 -11.13 -12.60
N LEU A 154 -1.43 -11.96 -11.61
CA LEU A 154 -0.19 -11.79 -10.87
C LEU A 154 0.91 -12.66 -11.45
N SER A 155 2.13 -12.09 -11.54
CA SER A 155 3.30 -12.86 -11.90
C SER A 155 3.64 -13.86 -10.80
N ASN A 156 4.42 -14.86 -11.13
CA ASN A 156 4.88 -15.83 -10.13
C ASN A 156 5.73 -15.14 -9.04
N ALA A 157 6.53 -14.16 -9.45
CA ALA A 157 7.34 -13.44 -8.48
C ALA A 157 6.47 -12.71 -7.45
N ILE A 158 5.42 -12.04 -7.92
CA ILE A 158 4.51 -11.35 -7.01
C ILE A 158 3.75 -12.34 -6.14
N LYS A 159 3.25 -13.43 -6.73
CA LYS A 159 2.52 -14.43 -5.94
C LYS A 159 3.36 -15.00 -4.81
N SER A 160 4.67 -15.19 -5.06
CA SER A 160 5.54 -15.75 -4.03
C SER A 160 5.79 -14.80 -2.87
N MET A 161 5.56 -13.50 -3.06
CA MET A 161 5.71 -12.51 -2.00
C MET A 161 4.52 -12.44 -1.07
N ILE A 162 3.36 -12.91 -1.51
CA ILE A 162 2.10 -12.65 -0.79
C ILE A 162 1.93 -13.61 0.37
N GLU A 163 1.66 -13.06 1.54
CA GLU A 163 1.27 -13.81 2.73
C GLU A 163 -0.06 -13.26 3.20
N MET A 164 -1.05 -14.14 3.37
CA MET A 164 -2.38 -13.74 3.83
C MET A 164 -2.74 -14.61 5.02
N PRO A 165 -2.39 -14.19 6.24
CA PRO A 165 -2.67 -15.00 7.43
C PRO A 165 -4.16 -15.15 7.68
N SER A 166 -4.52 -16.09 8.52
CA SER A 166 -5.90 -16.25 8.94
C SER A 166 -6.37 -14.99 9.67
N GLU A 167 -7.68 -14.88 9.80
CA GLU A 167 -8.27 -13.73 10.46
C GLU A 167 -7.78 -13.59 11.91
N GLU A 168 -7.53 -14.71 12.58
CA GLU A 168 -7.02 -14.68 13.96
C GLU A 168 -5.49 -14.55 14.02
N GLY A 169 -4.80 -14.91 12.95
CA GLY A 169 -3.34 -15.00 12.98
C GLY A 169 -2.60 -13.78 12.48
N TRP A 170 -3.32 -12.72 12.12
CA TRP A 170 -2.65 -11.60 11.46
C TRP A 170 -1.68 -10.85 12.37
N GLN A 171 -2.00 -10.75 13.68
CA GLN A 171 -1.10 -10.03 14.58
C GLN A 171 0.21 -10.79 14.76
N SER A 172 0.12 -12.11 14.87
CA SER A 172 1.33 -12.93 14.97
C SER A 172 2.18 -12.82 13.70
N ALA A 173 1.51 -12.84 12.54
CA ALA A 173 2.22 -12.71 11.27
C ALA A 173 2.91 -11.35 11.15
N LEU A 174 2.19 -10.28 11.52
CA LEU A 174 2.75 -8.93 11.45
C LEU A 174 3.97 -8.80 12.36
N SER A 175 3.90 -9.38 13.56
CA SER A 175 4.97 -9.24 14.53
C SER A 175 6.29 -9.87 14.08
N LYS A 176 6.26 -10.74 13.07
CA LYS A 176 7.50 -11.30 12.52
C LYS A 176 8.33 -10.24 11.79
N TYR A 177 7.70 -9.18 11.34
CA TYR A 177 8.35 -8.21 10.47
C TYR A 177 8.62 -6.88 11.12
N VAL A 178 7.98 -6.57 12.25
CA VAL A 178 8.01 -5.23 12.81
C VAL A 178 8.45 -5.24 14.26
N ASN A 179 9.02 -4.11 14.68
CA ASN A 179 9.26 -3.85 16.09
C ASN A 179 7.97 -3.25 16.66
N LEU A 180 7.33 -3.99 17.57
CA LEU A 180 6.03 -3.55 18.09
C LEU A 180 6.10 -2.23 18.83
N ASP A 181 7.27 -1.85 19.38
CA ASP A 181 7.42 -0.53 20.00
C ASP A 181 7.27 0.61 19.00
N ALA A 182 7.53 0.34 17.72
CA ALA A 182 7.43 1.33 16.66
C ALA A 182 6.18 1.16 15.81
N TRP A 183 5.21 0.38 16.29
CA TRP A 183 3.97 0.15 15.56
C TRP A 183 2.77 0.58 16.38
N PRO A 184 1.76 1.18 15.72
CA PRO A 184 0.60 1.71 16.45
C PRO A 184 -0.14 0.65 17.26
N VAL A 185 -0.65 1.07 18.40
CA VAL A 185 -1.52 0.22 19.21
C VAL A 185 -2.68 -0.31 18.38
N HIS A 186 -3.15 0.49 17.44
CA HIS A 186 -4.25 0.10 16.55
C HIS A 186 -4.00 -1.26 15.87
N TRP A 187 -2.75 -1.59 15.57
CA TRP A 187 -2.39 -2.88 14.95
C TRP A 187 -1.61 -3.78 15.89
N GLY A 188 -1.83 -3.63 17.18
CA GLY A 188 -1.23 -4.54 18.16
C GLY A 188 0.16 -4.16 18.65
N GLY A 189 0.64 -3.00 18.23
CA GLY A 189 1.92 -2.50 18.74
C GLY A 189 1.76 -1.70 20.02
N ARG A 190 2.79 -0.92 20.34
CA ARG A 190 2.81 -0.12 21.57
C ARG A 190 2.96 1.37 21.32
N MET A 191 3.03 1.80 20.06
CA MET A 191 3.25 3.19 19.73
C MET A 191 1.94 3.97 19.71
N MET A 192 1.98 5.18 20.27
CA MET A 192 0.88 6.14 20.19
C MET A 192 1.46 7.50 19.80
N ASP A 193 0.61 8.36 19.24
CA ASP A 193 1.02 9.74 19.02
C ASP A 193 1.24 10.44 20.37
N PRO A 194 1.97 11.55 20.41
CA PRO A 194 2.21 12.25 21.68
C PRO A 194 0.95 12.61 22.43
N ASN A 195 -0.19 12.80 21.75
CA ASN A 195 -1.45 13.09 22.42
C ASN A 195 -2.18 11.83 22.90
N GLY A 196 -1.56 10.66 22.76
CA GLY A 196 -2.13 9.41 23.22
C GLY A 196 -3.00 8.67 22.20
N ASP A 197 -3.08 9.17 20.96
CA ASP A 197 -3.92 8.53 19.96
C ASP A 197 -3.29 7.20 19.50
N PRO A 198 -3.97 6.08 19.73
CA PRO A 198 -3.40 4.76 19.37
C PRO A 198 -3.36 4.50 17.87
N LYS A 199 -4.04 5.32 17.07
CA LYS A 199 -4.02 5.16 15.61
C LYS A 199 -2.86 5.88 14.95
N CYS A 200 -2.14 6.74 15.69
CA CYS A 200 -0.99 7.48 15.18
C CYS A 200 -1.31 8.23 13.89
N PRO A 201 -2.31 9.12 13.92
CA PRO A 201 -2.65 9.85 12.70
C PRO A 201 -1.54 10.77 12.18
N SER A 202 -0.51 11.02 12.96
CA SER A 202 0.64 11.76 12.46
C SER A 202 1.44 10.96 11.43
N LYS A 203 1.26 9.64 11.39
CA LYS A 203 2.00 8.76 10.48
C LYS A 203 1.11 8.06 9.47
N ILE A 204 -0.15 7.83 9.78
CA ILE A 204 -1.08 7.09 8.94
C ILE A 204 -2.31 7.96 8.68
N ARG A 205 -2.61 8.16 7.41
CA ARG A 205 -3.85 8.82 7.01
C ARG A 205 -4.91 7.74 6.85
N TYR A 206 -6.04 7.91 7.54
CA TYR A 206 -7.06 6.85 7.54
C TYR A 206 -8.16 7.04 6.49
N GLY A 207 -8.18 8.18 5.82
CA GLY A 207 -9.20 8.44 4.81
C GLY A 207 -10.40 9.19 5.35
#